data_1330c6db2691e238d1e3d5f6786bb642
#
_entry.id   1330c6db2691e238d1e3d5f6786bb642
#
_cell.length_a   1.000
_cell.length_b   1.000
_cell.length_c   1.000
_cell.angle_alpha   90.00
_cell.angle_beta   90.00
_cell.angle_gamma   90.00
#
_symmetry.space_group_name_H-M   'P 1'
#
loop_
_entity.id
_entity.type
_entity.pdbx_description
1 polymer ?
#
loop_
_entity_poly.entity_id
_entity_poly.type
_entity_poly.pdbx_seq_one_letter_code
_entity_poly.pdbx_strand_id
1 'polypeptide(L)'
;MTLFALAGTPLATPRACHLFYGFTHEREARPVFTGLVEALGTVEAMTPAGAGARLVLRESVLAPQLTLGESVCVNGACLTVVAHDAGTFAFEAGPETLARTDLGVLKPGDRVNLERSLRLSDRLGGHLVTGHVDGLGRIESRQTDGEWVTTWFQCPEELAAQLVGKGSVAVDGVSLTVVGVRRDGFSVMLIPHTLSVTTLGFKAVGAPVNLETDLLAKYVWKYLSLTNPSVPV
;
A
#
# COMPACT_ATOMS: atom_id res chain seq x y z
N MET A 1 -38.06 -56.48 58.33
CA MET A 1 -37.30 -56.21 57.08
C MET A 1 -37.75 -54.86 56.55
N THR A 2 -37.04 -53.85 56.87
CA THR A 2 -37.42 -52.41 56.61
C THR A 2 -36.51 -51.86 55.53
N LEU A 3 -37.08 -51.57 54.36
CA LEU A 3 -36.36 -50.93 53.23
C LEU A 3 -36.34 -49.42 53.49
N PHE A 4 -35.15 -48.87 53.61
CA PHE A 4 -34.93 -47.41 53.55
C PHE A 4 -34.86 -46.96 52.13
N ALA A 5 -35.77 -46.09 51.73
CA ALA A 5 -35.69 -45.34 50.47
C ALA A 5 -34.85 -44.09 50.65
N LEU A 6 -33.74 -43.96 49.95
CA LEU A 6 -32.92 -42.78 49.88
C LEU A 6 -33.52 -41.82 48.85
N ALA A 7 -33.96 -40.65 49.30
CA ALA A 7 -34.41 -39.55 48.45
C ALA A 7 -33.20 -38.92 47.75
N GLY A 8 -33.18 -38.98 46.44
CA GLY A 8 -32.19 -38.32 45.58
C GLY A 8 -32.54 -36.83 45.45
N THR A 9 -31.63 -35.95 45.80
CA THR A 9 -31.65 -34.51 45.51
C THR A 9 -31.45 -34.27 44.02
N PRO A 10 -32.22 -33.40 43.35
CA PRO A 10 -32.01 -33.09 41.95
C PRO A 10 -30.75 -32.24 41.80
N LEU A 11 -29.85 -32.72 40.93
CA LEU A 11 -28.68 -32.00 40.46
C LEU A 11 -29.11 -30.71 39.73
N ALA A 12 -28.64 -29.57 40.21
CA ALA A 12 -28.83 -28.28 39.59
C ALA A 12 -28.14 -28.28 38.21
N THR A 13 -28.90 -28.04 37.13
CA THR A 13 -28.41 -27.80 35.80
C THR A 13 -27.54 -26.54 35.79
N PRO A 14 -26.34 -26.55 35.17
CA PRO A 14 -25.54 -25.37 35.05
C PRO A 14 -26.25 -24.34 34.14
N ARG A 15 -26.54 -23.16 34.65
CA ARG A 15 -26.97 -22.01 33.84
C ARG A 15 -25.93 -21.73 32.82
N ALA A 16 -26.27 -21.93 31.52
CA ALA A 16 -25.50 -21.50 30.38
C ALA A 16 -25.34 -19.97 30.48
N CYS A 17 -24.13 -19.55 30.77
CA CYS A 17 -23.73 -18.13 30.72
C CYS A 17 -23.63 -17.75 29.23
N HIS A 18 -24.72 -17.24 28.68
CA HIS A 18 -24.69 -16.60 27.37
C HIS A 18 -24.04 -15.21 27.52
N LEU A 19 -22.72 -15.20 27.62
CA LEU A 19 -21.93 -14.02 27.29
C LEU A 19 -21.90 -13.91 25.77
N PHE A 20 -22.93 -13.26 25.21
CA PHE A 20 -22.84 -12.70 23.86
C PHE A 20 -21.83 -11.55 23.93
N TYR A 21 -20.56 -11.86 23.82
CA TYR A 21 -19.59 -10.93 23.30
C TYR A 21 -19.87 -10.86 21.80
N GLY A 22 -20.69 -9.88 21.43
CA GLY A 22 -20.79 -9.44 20.04
C GLY A 22 -19.49 -8.79 19.62
N PHE A 23 -18.46 -9.60 19.37
CA PHE A 23 -17.33 -9.21 18.57
C PHE A 23 -17.79 -9.29 17.11
N THR A 24 -18.44 -8.25 16.63
CA THR A 24 -18.34 -7.89 15.23
C THR A 24 -16.91 -7.37 15.02
N HIS A 25 -15.93 -8.26 15.09
CA HIS A 25 -14.67 -8.04 14.42
C HIS A 25 -15.02 -8.18 12.94
N GLU A 26 -15.39 -7.07 12.31
CA GLU A 26 -15.02 -6.87 10.93
C GLU A 26 -13.51 -7.10 10.93
N ARG A 27 -13.10 -8.25 10.41
CA ARG A 27 -11.69 -8.48 10.10
C ARG A 27 -11.38 -7.42 9.07
N GLU A 28 -10.69 -6.36 9.48
CA GLU A 28 -9.99 -5.51 8.54
C GLU A 28 -9.08 -6.46 7.75
N ALA A 29 -9.54 -6.89 6.58
CA ALA A 29 -8.71 -7.57 5.64
C ALA A 29 -7.60 -6.59 5.33
N ARG A 30 -6.36 -6.89 5.75
CA ARG A 30 -5.22 -6.05 5.40
C ARG A 30 -5.11 -6.10 3.89
N PRO A 31 -5.32 -4.99 3.19
CA PRO A 31 -5.28 -4.99 1.73
C PRO A 31 -3.88 -5.37 1.28
N VAL A 32 -3.82 -6.11 0.19
CA VAL A 32 -2.58 -6.46 -0.51
C VAL A 32 -2.78 -6.05 -1.96
N PHE A 33 -1.74 -5.50 -2.56
CA PHE A 33 -1.66 -5.08 -3.95
C PHE A 33 -0.54 -5.86 -4.64
N THR A 34 -0.42 -5.70 -5.94
CA THR A 34 0.58 -6.40 -6.75
C THR A 34 1.65 -5.47 -7.30
N GLY A 35 1.39 -4.16 -7.29
CA GLY A 35 2.19 -3.16 -7.96
C GLY A 35 1.95 -3.10 -9.48
N LEU A 36 0.81 -3.60 -9.93
CA LEU A 36 0.36 -3.48 -11.32
C LEU A 36 -0.72 -2.39 -11.40
N VAL A 37 -0.35 -1.23 -11.92
CA VAL A 37 -1.25 -0.09 -12.07
C VAL A 37 -2.38 -0.42 -13.03
N GLU A 38 -3.64 -0.29 -12.56
CA GLU A 38 -4.83 -0.54 -13.35
C GLU A 38 -5.28 0.71 -14.12
N ALA A 39 -5.09 1.90 -13.54
CA ALA A 39 -5.51 3.15 -14.16
C ALA A 39 -4.68 4.35 -13.66
N LEU A 40 -4.78 5.45 -14.41
CA LEU A 40 -4.27 6.76 -14.04
C LEU A 40 -5.45 7.66 -13.64
N GLY A 41 -5.59 7.93 -12.34
CA GLY A 41 -6.56 8.90 -11.82
C GLY A 41 -6.06 10.34 -11.99
N THR A 42 -7.01 11.28 -11.93
CA THR A 42 -6.73 12.73 -11.88
C THR A 42 -7.25 13.28 -10.56
N VAL A 43 -6.44 14.07 -9.87
CA VAL A 43 -6.85 14.78 -8.67
C VAL A 43 -7.90 15.82 -9.06
N GLU A 44 -9.12 15.65 -8.58
CA GLU A 44 -10.22 16.62 -8.75
C GLU A 44 -10.15 17.70 -7.67
N ALA A 45 -9.93 17.27 -6.42
CA ALA A 45 -9.82 18.17 -5.29
C ALA A 45 -8.94 17.57 -4.18
N MET A 46 -8.24 18.46 -3.47
CA MET A 46 -7.59 18.18 -2.20
C MET A 46 -8.04 19.25 -1.22
N THR A 47 -8.84 18.88 -0.22
CA THR A 47 -9.42 19.83 0.73
C THR A 47 -9.08 19.43 2.16
N PRO A 48 -8.76 20.40 3.05
CA PRO A 48 -8.53 20.10 4.47
C PRO A 48 -9.74 19.41 5.10
N ALA A 49 -9.50 18.37 5.90
CA ALA A 49 -10.50 17.63 6.65
C ALA A 49 -9.96 17.30 8.04
N GLY A 50 -10.34 18.09 9.05
CA GLY A 50 -9.76 17.99 10.39
C GLY A 50 -8.25 18.21 10.39
N ALA A 51 -7.49 17.25 10.95
CA ALA A 51 -6.02 17.28 10.93
C ALA A 51 -5.42 16.71 9.63
N GLY A 52 -6.23 16.09 8.77
CA GLY A 52 -5.84 15.51 7.50
C GLY A 52 -6.42 16.24 6.30
N ALA A 53 -6.61 15.51 5.20
CA ALA A 53 -7.21 16.03 3.98
C ALA A 53 -8.16 15.01 3.34
N ARG A 54 -9.17 15.52 2.64
CA ARG A 54 -10.02 14.75 1.74
C ARG A 54 -9.48 14.88 0.32
N LEU A 55 -9.09 13.76 -0.24
CA LEU A 55 -8.63 13.62 -1.62
C LEU A 55 -9.81 13.11 -2.47
N VAL A 56 -10.15 13.84 -3.53
CA VAL A 56 -11.14 13.41 -4.53
C VAL A 56 -10.40 13.14 -5.82
N LEU A 57 -10.58 11.95 -6.37
CA LEU A 57 -10.01 11.52 -7.64
C LEU A 57 -11.11 11.30 -8.67
N ARG A 58 -10.82 11.63 -9.92
CA ARG A 58 -11.63 11.31 -11.08
C ARG A 58 -10.96 10.23 -11.92
N GLU A 59 -11.68 9.15 -12.11
CA GLU A 59 -11.33 8.07 -13.03
C GLU A 59 -12.61 7.25 -13.32
N SER A 60 -12.98 7.08 -14.58
CA SER A 60 -14.32 6.60 -14.96
C SER A 60 -14.41 5.08 -15.14
N VAL A 61 -13.28 4.38 -15.22
CA VAL A 61 -13.27 2.93 -15.41
C VAL A 61 -13.36 2.21 -14.06
N LEU A 62 -12.60 2.66 -13.07
CA LEU A 62 -12.58 2.06 -11.73
C LEU A 62 -13.73 2.56 -10.86
N ALA A 63 -14.08 3.85 -10.92
CA ALA A 63 -15.06 4.46 -10.02
C ALA A 63 -16.38 3.66 -9.91
N PRO A 64 -17.01 3.17 -11.01
CA PRO A 64 -18.24 2.39 -10.92
C PRO A 64 -18.07 1.00 -10.31
N GLN A 65 -16.84 0.53 -10.17
CA GLN A 65 -16.51 -0.81 -9.67
C GLN A 65 -16.10 -0.80 -8.19
N LEU A 66 -15.86 0.39 -7.63
CA LEU A 66 -15.45 0.57 -6.25
C LEU A 66 -16.64 0.41 -5.29
N THR A 67 -16.35 0.00 -4.07
CA THR A 67 -17.30 -0.06 -2.97
C THR A 67 -16.82 0.78 -1.78
N LEU A 68 -17.75 1.28 -0.96
CA LEU A 68 -17.41 1.98 0.27
C LEU A 68 -16.64 1.04 1.20
N GLY A 69 -15.55 1.53 1.78
CA GLY A 69 -14.67 0.76 2.66
C GLY A 69 -13.63 -0.08 1.91
N GLU A 70 -13.66 -0.13 0.58
CA GLU A 70 -12.63 -0.80 -0.21
C GLU A 70 -11.31 -0.04 -0.14
N SER A 71 -10.20 -0.79 -0.15
CA SER A 71 -8.86 -0.21 -0.21
C SER A 71 -8.40 -0.07 -1.64
N VAL A 72 -7.85 1.10 -1.95
CA VAL A 72 -7.22 1.43 -3.24
C VAL A 72 -5.82 1.96 -2.97
N CYS A 73 -4.85 1.46 -3.72
CA CYS A 73 -3.48 1.95 -3.74
C CYS A 73 -3.40 3.20 -4.63
N VAL A 74 -3.09 4.34 -4.05
CA VAL A 74 -2.96 5.64 -4.75
C VAL A 74 -1.50 6.07 -4.69
N ASN A 75 -0.79 6.09 -5.81
CA ASN A 75 0.66 6.30 -5.86
C ASN A 75 1.42 5.45 -4.81
N GLY A 76 1.02 4.19 -4.59
CA GLY A 76 1.66 3.33 -3.59
C GLY A 76 1.14 3.50 -2.16
N ALA A 77 0.26 4.44 -1.87
CA ALA A 77 -0.36 4.60 -0.56
C ALA A 77 -1.72 3.92 -0.51
N CYS A 78 -1.93 3.02 0.45
CA CYS A 78 -3.21 2.37 0.70
C CYS A 78 -4.19 3.35 1.33
N LEU A 79 -5.30 3.64 0.65
CA LEU A 79 -6.36 4.51 1.13
C LEU A 79 -7.71 3.80 1.06
N THR A 80 -8.62 4.15 1.98
CA THR A 80 -9.98 3.60 2.05
C THR A 80 -10.97 4.50 1.34
N VAL A 81 -11.79 3.94 0.45
CA VAL A 81 -12.86 4.66 -0.25
C VAL A 81 -13.94 5.08 0.74
N VAL A 82 -14.17 6.37 0.89
CA VAL A 82 -15.19 6.94 1.80
C VAL A 82 -16.40 7.51 1.04
N ALA A 83 -16.28 7.72 -0.26
CA ALA A 83 -17.39 8.08 -1.15
C ALA A 83 -17.01 7.74 -2.59
N HIS A 84 -17.99 7.40 -3.42
CA HIS A 84 -17.80 7.25 -4.87
C HIS A 84 -19.12 7.49 -5.62
N ASP A 85 -18.99 7.83 -6.89
CA ASP A 85 -20.08 7.88 -7.88
C ASP A 85 -19.62 7.27 -9.21
N ALA A 86 -20.31 7.54 -10.31
CA ALA A 86 -19.99 6.95 -11.61
C ALA A 86 -18.64 7.39 -12.20
N GLY A 87 -18.02 8.44 -11.70
CA GLY A 87 -16.79 9.00 -12.29
C GLY A 87 -15.77 9.51 -11.29
N THR A 88 -16.16 9.66 -10.01
CA THR A 88 -15.29 10.15 -8.95
C THR A 88 -15.34 9.28 -7.71
N PHE A 89 -14.30 9.33 -6.91
CA PHE A 89 -14.23 8.68 -5.62
C PHE A 89 -13.33 9.45 -4.68
N ALA A 90 -13.55 9.29 -3.38
CA ALA A 90 -12.88 10.09 -2.37
C ALA A 90 -12.29 9.23 -1.26
N PHE A 91 -11.21 9.77 -0.69
CA PHE A 91 -10.47 9.22 0.43
C PHE A 91 -10.28 10.26 1.51
N GLU A 92 -10.00 9.81 2.74
CA GLU A 92 -9.48 10.64 3.81
C GLU A 92 -8.05 10.23 4.12
N ALA A 93 -7.11 11.15 3.95
CA ALA A 93 -5.71 10.94 4.24
C ALA A 93 -5.35 11.60 5.58
N GLY A 94 -4.83 10.81 6.51
CA GLY A 94 -4.38 11.30 7.80
C GLY A 94 -3.07 12.09 7.74
N PRO A 95 -2.70 12.82 8.81
CA PRO A 95 -1.49 13.63 8.86
C PRO A 95 -0.20 12.85 8.53
N GLU A 96 -0.07 11.63 9.06
CA GLU A 96 1.10 10.76 8.80
C GLU A 96 1.20 10.41 7.32
N THR A 97 0.09 10.01 6.68
CA THR A 97 0.05 9.72 5.24
C THR A 97 0.47 10.94 4.42
N LEU A 98 -0.06 12.12 4.73
CA LEU A 98 0.29 13.35 4.03
C LEU A 98 1.75 13.77 4.23
N ALA A 99 2.32 13.50 5.41
CA ALA A 99 3.71 13.83 5.72
C ALA A 99 4.72 12.84 5.11
N ARG A 100 4.34 11.57 4.97
CA ARG A 100 5.22 10.48 4.52
C ARG A 100 5.15 10.17 3.04
N THR A 101 4.17 10.73 2.33
CA THR A 101 3.94 10.44 0.92
C THR A 101 3.88 11.69 0.06
N ASP A 102 3.97 11.52 -1.25
CA ASP A 102 3.76 12.59 -2.22
C ASP A 102 2.31 13.10 -2.25
N LEU A 103 1.38 12.40 -1.59
CA LEU A 103 -0.03 12.81 -1.53
C LEU A 103 -0.20 14.19 -0.87
N GLY A 104 0.68 14.53 0.09
CA GLY A 104 0.64 15.83 0.78
C GLY A 104 0.92 17.05 -0.11
N VAL A 105 1.49 16.85 -1.29
CA VAL A 105 1.83 17.95 -2.24
C VAL A 105 0.99 17.93 -3.51
N LEU A 106 0.05 16.97 -3.65
CA LEU A 106 -0.84 16.88 -4.81
C LEU A 106 -1.76 18.10 -4.93
N LYS A 107 -2.05 18.45 -6.17
CA LYS A 107 -2.92 19.57 -6.55
C LYS A 107 -3.97 19.11 -7.56
N PRO A 108 -5.11 19.78 -7.66
CA PRO A 108 -6.06 19.54 -8.74
C PRO A 108 -5.39 19.56 -10.11
N GLY A 109 -5.67 18.53 -10.91
CA GLY A 109 -5.07 18.27 -12.22
C GLY A 109 -3.89 17.28 -12.19
N ASP A 110 -3.27 17.03 -11.04
CA ASP A 110 -2.19 16.03 -10.94
C ASP A 110 -2.71 14.63 -11.24
N ARG A 111 -1.83 13.78 -11.77
CA ARG A 111 -2.13 12.39 -12.10
C ARG A 111 -1.53 11.45 -11.06
N VAL A 112 -2.26 10.39 -10.73
CA VAL A 112 -1.85 9.37 -9.76
C VAL A 112 -2.07 7.96 -10.32
N ASN A 113 -1.19 7.03 -9.94
CA ASN A 113 -1.35 5.61 -10.21
C ASN A 113 -2.44 5.03 -9.30
N LEU A 114 -3.27 4.15 -9.83
CA LEU A 114 -4.35 3.49 -9.11
C LEU A 114 -4.28 1.98 -9.30
N GLU A 115 -4.44 1.25 -8.20
CA GLU A 115 -4.60 -0.20 -8.18
C GLU A 115 -5.59 -0.57 -7.07
N ARG A 116 -6.57 -1.43 -7.38
CA ARG A 116 -7.50 -1.98 -6.36
C ARG A 116 -6.84 -3.09 -5.58
N SER A 117 -7.36 -3.36 -4.38
CA SER A 117 -6.87 -4.48 -3.57
C SER A 117 -7.03 -5.82 -4.28
N LEU A 118 -5.99 -6.66 -4.16
CA LEU A 118 -5.92 -8.00 -4.73
C LEU A 118 -7.01 -8.90 -4.12
N ARG A 119 -7.77 -9.61 -4.94
CA ARG A 119 -8.65 -10.71 -4.50
C ARG A 119 -7.85 -12.00 -4.39
N LEU A 120 -8.26 -12.91 -3.52
CA LEU A 120 -7.59 -14.22 -3.37
C LEU A 120 -7.57 -15.06 -4.65
N SER A 121 -8.48 -14.80 -5.59
CA SER A 121 -8.55 -15.47 -6.90
C SER A 121 -7.61 -14.87 -7.95
N ASP A 122 -7.04 -13.69 -7.69
CA ASP A 122 -6.27 -12.96 -8.67
C ASP A 122 -4.82 -13.47 -8.72
N ARG A 123 -4.13 -13.17 -9.82
CA ARG A 123 -2.72 -13.53 -9.97
C ARG A 123 -1.85 -12.45 -9.36
N LEU A 124 -0.85 -12.85 -8.59
CA LEU A 124 0.22 -11.96 -8.14
C LEU A 124 1.22 -11.74 -9.29
N GLY A 125 0.96 -10.76 -10.14
CA GLY A 125 1.79 -10.50 -11.33
C GLY A 125 3.06 -9.68 -11.06
N GLY A 126 3.14 -8.95 -9.94
CA GLY A 126 4.30 -8.21 -9.46
C GLY A 126 4.90 -8.85 -8.21
N HIS A 127 4.86 -8.14 -7.08
CA HIS A 127 5.25 -8.65 -5.78
C HIS A 127 4.21 -8.27 -4.71
N LEU A 128 4.41 -8.66 -3.45
CA LEU A 128 3.51 -8.29 -2.35
C LEU A 128 3.72 -6.81 -2.00
N VAL A 129 2.81 -5.95 -2.44
CA VAL A 129 2.77 -4.52 -2.11
C VAL A 129 1.67 -4.30 -1.08
N THR A 130 2.02 -3.66 0.03
CA THR A 130 1.06 -3.44 1.13
C THR A 130 0.37 -2.08 1.05
N GLY A 131 0.94 -1.15 0.29
CA GLY A 131 0.50 0.24 0.25
C GLY A 131 0.96 1.04 1.47
N HIS A 132 1.92 0.51 2.22
CA HIS A 132 2.51 1.18 3.36
C HIS A 132 3.85 1.78 2.95
N VAL A 133 3.78 3.01 2.45
CA VAL A 133 4.94 3.76 1.97
C VAL A 133 5.98 3.90 3.08
N ASP A 134 7.21 3.46 2.82
CA ASP A 134 8.32 3.55 3.78
C ASP A 134 8.91 4.96 3.83
N GLY A 135 8.88 5.67 2.70
CA GLY A 135 9.39 7.02 2.61
C GLY A 135 9.36 7.58 1.19
N LEU A 136 9.86 8.80 1.08
CA LEU A 136 9.99 9.49 -0.20
C LEU A 136 11.37 9.30 -0.80
N GLY A 137 11.40 9.02 -2.10
CA GLY A 137 12.55 9.18 -2.97
C GLY A 137 12.37 10.33 -3.94
N ARG A 138 13.34 10.50 -4.84
CA ARG A 138 13.28 11.45 -5.95
C ARG A 138 13.85 10.81 -7.20
N ILE A 139 13.29 11.13 -8.35
CA ILE A 139 13.91 10.81 -9.65
C ILE A 139 15.20 11.63 -9.76
N GLU A 140 16.34 10.97 -9.77
CA GLU A 140 17.63 11.63 -9.84
C GLU A 140 18.10 11.86 -11.28
N SER A 141 17.98 10.83 -12.09
CA SER A 141 18.37 10.90 -13.49
C SER A 141 17.63 9.87 -14.34
N ARG A 142 17.60 10.13 -15.65
CA ARG A 142 17.04 9.25 -16.67
C ARG A 142 17.99 9.14 -17.83
N GLN A 143 18.22 7.93 -18.27
CA GLN A 143 19.01 7.65 -19.47
C GLN A 143 18.19 6.79 -20.42
N THR A 144 17.89 7.33 -21.59
CA THR A 144 17.14 6.62 -22.64
C THR A 144 18.09 5.82 -23.50
N ASP A 145 17.73 4.56 -23.75
CA ASP A 145 18.40 3.67 -24.68
C ASP A 145 17.32 2.99 -25.55
N GLY A 146 17.17 3.49 -26.78
CA GLY A 146 16.04 3.13 -27.64
C GLY A 146 14.70 3.50 -26.98
N GLU A 147 13.83 2.51 -26.75
CA GLU A 147 12.53 2.69 -26.11
C GLU A 147 12.58 2.45 -24.58
N TRP A 148 13.71 2.07 -24.05
CA TRP A 148 13.92 1.76 -22.63
C TRP A 148 14.51 2.95 -21.88
N VAL A 149 14.14 3.12 -20.61
CA VAL A 149 14.63 4.22 -19.81
C VAL A 149 15.20 3.68 -18.50
N THR A 150 16.52 3.74 -18.36
CA THR A 150 17.16 3.53 -17.04
C THR A 150 16.91 4.76 -16.19
N THR A 151 16.27 4.57 -15.06
CA THR A 151 15.95 5.64 -14.11
C THR A 151 16.65 5.37 -12.79
N TRP A 152 17.43 6.34 -12.30
CA TRP A 152 17.99 6.37 -10.97
C TRP A 152 17.07 7.13 -10.03
N PHE A 153 16.87 6.56 -8.85
CA PHE A 153 16.15 7.17 -7.75
C PHE A 153 17.10 7.40 -6.58
N GLN A 154 17.12 8.61 -6.06
CA GLN A 154 17.71 8.91 -4.78
C GLN A 154 16.71 8.55 -3.67
N CYS A 155 17.18 7.92 -2.60
CA CYS A 155 16.36 7.56 -1.45
C CYS A 155 17.20 7.57 -0.15
N PRO A 156 16.55 7.55 1.04
CA PRO A 156 17.23 7.36 2.31
C PRO A 156 18.10 6.09 2.34
N GLU A 157 19.27 6.17 2.96
CA GLU A 157 20.22 5.04 3.07
C GLU A 157 19.59 3.80 3.70
N GLU A 158 18.70 3.99 4.67
CA GLU A 158 17.96 2.91 5.35
C GLU A 158 17.06 2.12 4.39
N LEU A 159 16.49 2.79 3.39
CA LEU A 159 15.69 2.13 2.34
C LEU A 159 16.61 1.47 1.31
N ALA A 160 17.67 2.16 0.89
CA ALA A 160 18.62 1.59 -0.06
C ALA A 160 19.27 0.30 0.48
N ALA A 161 19.55 0.23 1.79
CA ALA A 161 20.12 -0.94 2.44
C ALA A 161 19.22 -2.19 2.43
N GLN A 162 17.91 -2.03 2.22
CA GLN A 162 16.96 -3.13 2.11
C GLN A 162 16.80 -3.65 0.67
N LEU A 163 17.38 -2.94 -0.31
CA LEU A 163 17.26 -3.28 -1.73
C LEU A 163 18.41 -4.20 -2.16
N VAL A 164 18.10 -5.12 -3.05
CA VAL A 164 19.08 -6.02 -3.65
C VAL A 164 18.94 -6.00 -5.17
N GLY A 165 20.06 -6.13 -5.88
CA GLY A 165 20.01 -6.27 -7.34
C GLY A 165 19.16 -7.46 -7.75
N LYS A 166 18.26 -7.28 -8.71
CA LYS A 166 17.22 -8.23 -9.16
C LYS A 166 16.08 -8.48 -8.16
N GLY A 167 16.07 -7.81 -6.99
CA GLY A 167 14.92 -7.78 -6.10
C GLY A 167 13.81 -6.85 -6.59
N SER A 168 12.70 -6.81 -5.84
CA SER A 168 11.54 -5.97 -6.14
C SER A 168 11.54 -4.71 -5.29
N VAL A 169 10.96 -3.64 -5.82
CA VAL A 169 10.64 -2.39 -5.12
C VAL A 169 9.37 -1.81 -5.72
N ALA A 170 8.50 -1.21 -4.92
CA ALA A 170 7.39 -0.42 -5.43
C ALA A 170 7.77 1.07 -5.45
N VAL A 171 7.60 1.70 -6.61
CA VAL A 171 7.80 3.13 -6.82
C VAL A 171 6.49 3.73 -7.31
N ASP A 172 5.90 4.65 -6.54
CA ASP A 172 4.52 5.15 -6.78
C ASP A 172 3.52 4.00 -7.00
N GLY A 173 3.67 2.91 -6.26
CA GLY A 173 2.83 1.72 -6.39
C GLY A 173 3.14 0.85 -7.61
N VAL A 174 4.16 1.16 -8.40
CA VAL A 174 4.60 0.33 -9.54
C VAL A 174 5.62 -0.69 -9.09
N SER A 175 5.35 -1.98 -9.28
CA SER A 175 6.31 -3.07 -9.03
C SER A 175 7.43 -3.06 -10.06
N LEU A 176 8.66 -2.87 -9.60
CA LEU A 176 9.83 -2.74 -10.48
C LEU A 176 10.97 -3.65 -10.01
N THR A 177 11.76 -4.10 -10.97
CA THR A 177 12.98 -4.87 -10.70
C THR A 177 14.17 -3.93 -10.50
N VAL A 178 14.85 -4.05 -9.39
CA VAL A 178 16.08 -3.30 -9.08
C VAL A 178 17.20 -3.77 -9.99
N VAL A 179 17.85 -2.84 -10.69
CA VAL A 179 19.00 -3.11 -11.56
C VAL A 179 20.31 -2.85 -10.83
N GLY A 180 20.46 -1.66 -10.26
CA GLY A 180 21.64 -1.26 -9.50
C GLY A 180 21.26 -0.70 -8.15
N VAL A 181 22.10 -0.90 -7.14
CA VAL A 181 21.96 -0.33 -5.79
C VAL A 181 23.24 0.40 -5.43
N ARG A 182 23.11 1.55 -4.80
CA ARG A 182 24.19 2.29 -4.18
C ARG A 182 23.73 2.78 -2.80
N ARG A 183 24.60 3.39 -2.03
CA ARG A 183 24.35 3.77 -0.63
C ARG A 183 23.09 4.63 -0.44
N ASP A 184 22.82 5.55 -1.36
CA ASP A 184 21.77 6.57 -1.28
C ASP A 184 20.76 6.49 -2.43
N GLY A 185 20.65 5.31 -3.07
CA GLY A 185 19.72 5.17 -4.19
C GLY A 185 19.83 3.86 -4.94
N PHE A 186 18.98 3.74 -5.95
CA PHE A 186 18.89 2.56 -6.79
C PHE A 186 18.46 2.93 -8.21
N SER A 187 18.65 2.00 -9.13
CA SER A 187 18.16 2.15 -10.50
C SER A 187 17.23 1.02 -10.90
N VAL A 188 16.32 1.35 -11.81
CA VAL A 188 15.44 0.40 -12.49
C VAL A 188 15.50 0.65 -14.00
N MET A 189 15.03 -0.32 -14.78
CA MET A 189 14.83 -0.13 -16.21
C MET A 189 13.32 -0.13 -16.52
N LEU A 190 12.82 0.98 -17.05
CA LEU A 190 11.41 1.16 -17.40
C LEU A 190 11.21 0.78 -18.86
N ILE A 191 10.24 -0.10 -19.09
CA ILE A 191 9.80 -0.52 -20.43
C ILE A 191 8.78 0.47 -21.00
N PRO A 192 8.58 0.53 -22.32
CA PRO A 192 7.61 1.45 -22.95
C PRO A 192 6.21 1.35 -22.36
N HIS A 193 5.74 0.13 -22.06
CA HIS A 193 4.43 -0.08 -21.46
C HIS A 193 4.31 0.62 -20.11
N THR A 194 5.26 0.42 -19.20
CA THR A 194 5.26 1.07 -17.86
C THR A 194 5.25 2.60 -18.00
N LEU A 195 6.05 3.14 -18.92
CA LEU A 195 6.08 4.58 -19.20
C LEU A 195 4.74 5.10 -19.72
N SER A 196 4.02 4.32 -20.51
CA SER A 196 2.75 4.75 -21.12
C SER A 196 1.57 4.73 -20.15
N VAL A 197 1.56 3.82 -19.15
CA VAL A 197 0.39 3.57 -18.29
C VAL A 197 0.58 4.02 -16.84
N THR A 198 1.73 4.60 -16.48
CA THR A 198 2.01 5.05 -15.10
C THR A 198 2.52 6.49 -15.05
N THR A 199 2.49 7.08 -13.84
CA THR A 199 3.06 8.41 -13.57
C THR A 199 4.54 8.49 -13.89
N LEU A 200 5.25 7.38 -13.86
CA LEU A 200 6.69 7.33 -14.16
C LEU A 200 7.01 7.72 -15.61
N GLY A 201 6.02 7.71 -16.51
CA GLY A 201 6.22 8.17 -17.89
C GLY A 201 6.39 9.68 -18.05
N PHE A 202 5.84 10.47 -17.14
CA PHE A 202 5.83 11.95 -17.26
C PHE A 202 6.36 12.69 -16.02
N LYS A 203 6.61 12.04 -14.89
CA LYS A 203 7.29 12.66 -13.75
C LYS A 203 8.70 13.11 -14.16
N ALA A 204 9.04 14.37 -13.92
CA ALA A 204 10.33 14.94 -14.27
C ALA A 204 11.45 14.52 -13.30
N VAL A 205 12.71 14.71 -13.71
CA VAL A 205 13.85 14.64 -12.79
C VAL A 205 13.65 15.64 -11.65
N GLY A 206 13.94 15.22 -10.42
CA GLY A 206 13.67 15.97 -9.18
C GLY A 206 12.29 15.73 -8.57
N ALA A 207 11.34 15.13 -9.30
CA ALA A 207 10.01 14.85 -8.78
C ALA A 207 10.07 13.83 -7.63
N PRO A 208 9.25 13.99 -6.57
CA PRO A 208 9.13 13.03 -5.50
C PRO A 208 8.43 11.76 -5.99
N VAL A 209 8.79 10.64 -5.39
CA VAL A 209 8.13 9.34 -5.58
C VAL A 209 7.96 8.65 -4.23
N ASN A 210 6.86 7.94 -4.07
CA ASN A 210 6.63 7.08 -2.92
C ASN A 210 7.40 5.78 -3.10
N LEU A 211 8.06 5.32 -2.04
CA LEU A 211 8.85 4.09 -2.06
C LEU A 211 8.32 3.10 -1.02
N GLU A 212 8.14 1.86 -1.45
CA GLU A 212 7.90 0.72 -0.55
C GLU A 212 8.88 -0.38 -0.91
N THR A 213 9.71 -0.80 0.04
CA THR A 213 10.63 -1.92 -0.11
C THR A 213 9.87 -3.24 -0.01
N ASP A 214 10.41 -4.31 -0.60
CA ASP A 214 9.77 -5.62 -0.54
C ASP A 214 9.52 -6.06 0.92
N LEU A 215 8.31 -6.53 1.20
CA LEU A 215 7.90 -6.98 2.53
C LEU A 215 8.85 -8.04 3.10
N LEU A 216 9.35 -8.94 2.26
CA LEU A 216 10.32 -9.97 2.68
C LEU A 216 11.62 -9.34 3.15
N ALA A 217 12.10 -8.29 2.47
CA ALA A 217 13.30 -7.58 2.88
C ALA A 217 13.15 -6.96 4.28
N LYS A 218 11.98 -6.39 4.60
CA LYS A 218 11.67 -5.80 5.91
C LYS A 218 11.75 -6.84 7.03
N TYR A 219 11.19 -8.03 6.83
CA TYR A 219 11.23 -9.11 7.82
C TYR A 219 12.63 -9.69 7.99
N VAL A 220 13.39 -9.88 6.90
CA VAL A 220 14.78 -10.31 6.96
C VAL A 220 15.63 -9.27 7.68
N TRP A 221 15.47 -7.99 7.35
CA TRP A 221 16.17 -6.89 8.00
C TRP A 221 15.89 -6.83 9.50
N LYS A 222 14.61 -6.92 9.88
CA LYS A 222 14.19 -6.97 11.29
C LYS A 222 14.80 -8.15 12.04
N TYR A 223 14.82 -9.33 11.43
CA TYR A 223 15.45 -10.51 12.04
C TYR A 223 16.96 -10.31 12.24
N LEU A 224 17.67 -9.80 11.25
CA LEU A 224 19.10 -9.52 11.32
C LEU A 224 19.42 -8.48 12.41
N SER A 225 18.60 -7.44 12.55
CA SER A 225 18.78 -6.41 13.60
C SER A 225 18.65 -6.98 15.02
N LEU A 226 17.82 -8.02 15.21
CA LEU A 226 17.69 -8.69 16.50
C LEU A 226 18.90 -9.59 16.84
N THR A 227 19.58 -10.11 15.82
CA THR A 227 20.72 -11.03 15.97
C THR A 227 22.08 -10.32 15.88
N ASN A 228 22.11 -9.11 15.30
CA ASN A 228 23.32 -8.31 15.14
C ASN A 228 23.03 -6.83 15.47
N PRO A 229 23.43 -6.34 16.65
CA PRO A 229 23.18 -4.95 17.07
C PRO A 229 23.82 -3.87 16.18
N SER A 230 24.72 -4.23 15.27
CA SER A 230 25.31 -3.29 14.31
C SER A 230 24.44 -3.03 13.08
N VAL A 231 23.35 -3.78 12.89
CA VAL A 231 22.35 -3.54 11.85
C VAL A 231 21.33 -2.54 12.40
N PRO A 232 21.16 -1.34 11.82
CA PRO A 232 20.21 -0.36 12.30
C PRO A 232 18.78 -0.88 12.16
N VAL A 233 17.89 -0.48 13.09
CA VAL A 233 16.47 -0.87 13.12
C VAL A 233 15.63 0.20 12.44
#